data_a43a1c4cc82a4977a98c810ab2f7cd5e
#
_entry.id   a43a1c4cc82a4977a98c810ab2f7cd5e
#
_cell.length_a   1.000
_cell.length_b   1.000
_cell.length_c   1.000
_cell.angle_alpha   90.00
_cell.angle_beta   90.00
_cell.angle_gamma   90.00
#
_symmetry.space_group_name_H-M   'P 1'
#
loop_
_entity.id
_entity.type
_entity.pdbx_description
1 polymer ?
#
loop_
_entity_poly.entity_id
_entity_poly.type
_entity_poly.pdbx_seq_one_letter_code
_entity_poly.pdbx_strand_id
1 'polypeptide(L)'
;MNDADIKIQHINSYSGIFIEDGSDVEVDNVAAIQVKNTSKKALEFAQIQIYNGDKKLVFDVSSLPANSSAIIMEKNKAPLDKSKSITYGGTTGGYTNKLEKDATIKYQKVDNNGMKITNKSNKNIPCVRIFYKYKSSEGYYIGGITYTAKINNLKAKESQTIYPSHFDSDGGEIMMIKTYTTAQ
;
A
#
# COMPACT_ATOMS: atom_id res chain seq x y z
N MET A 1 18.87 -10.70 -1.38
CA MET A 1 18.39 -11.09 -0.05
C MET A 1 16.96 -11.57 -0.20
N ASN A 2 16.67 -12.76 0.22
CA ASN A 2 15.38 -13.41 -0.01
C ASN A 2 14.90 -14.06 1.26
N ASP A 3 13.62 -13.87 1.57
CA ASP A 3 12.86 -14.82 2.36
C ASP A 3 11.80 -15.42 1.42
N ALA A 4 11.60 -16.73 1.49
CA ALA A 4 10.82 -17.61 0.61
C ALA A 4 10.12 -16.97 -0.61
N ASP A 5 9.31 -15.93 -0.40
CA ASP A 5 8.48 -15.31 -1.45
C ASP A 5 8.65 -13.78 -1.56
N ILE A 6 9.58 -13.18 -0.80
CA ILE A 6 9.89 -11.75 -0.89
C ILE A 6 11.35 -11.58 -1.29
N LYS A 7 11.58 -10.91 -2.41
CA LYS A 7 12.91 -10.62 -2.92
C LYS A 7 13.20 -9.12 -2.80
N ILE A 8 14.25 -8.76 -2.05
CA ILE A 8 14.80 -7.40 -2.09
C ILE A 8 15.63 -7.29 -3.38
N GLN A 9 15.22 -6.40 -4.27
CA GLN A 9 15.83 -6.17 -5.57
C GLN A 9 16.93 -5.12 -5.48
N HIS A 10 16.63 -3.99 -4.82
CA HIS A 10 17.52 -2.85 -4.68
C HIS A 10 17.41 -2.28 -3.26
N ILE A 11 18.50 -1.67 -2.80
CA ILE A 11 18.59 -0.93 -1.55
C ILE A 11 19.27 0.39 -1.87
N ASN A 12 18.59 1.50 -1.65
CA ASN A 12 19.04 2.84 -2.00
C ASN A 12 18.68 3.85 -0.92
N SER A 13 19.20 5.07 -1.06
CA SER A 13 18.69 6.24 -0.35
C SER A 13 17.54 6.86 -1.15
N TYR A 14 16.55 7.37 -0.44
CA TYR A 14 15.42 8.11 -0.99
C TYR A 14 15.43 9.54 -0.46
N SER A 15 15.19 10.50 -1.35
CA SER A 15 14.91 11.90 -1.01
C SER A 15 13.64 12.33 -1.74
N GLY A 16 12.76 13.04 -1.05
CA GLY A 16 11.47 13.46 -1.56
C GLY A 16 10.35 13.32 -0.52
N ILE A 17 9.12 13.22 -0.96
CA ILE A 17 7.95 13.12 -0.08
C ILE A 17 7.90 11.76 0.62
N PHE A 18 7.86 11.79 1.95
CA PHE A 18 7.74 10.59 2.78
C PHE A 18 6.28 10.17 2.92
N ILE A 19 5.93 9.02 2.36
CA ILE A 19 4.55 8.57 2.27
C ILE A 19 4.18 7.47 3.27
N GLU A 20 5.15 6.88 3.98
CA GLU A 20 4.90 5.73 4.85
C GLU A 20 4.07 6.05 6.11
N ASP A 21 3.99 7.30 6.50
CA ASP A 21 3.16 7.75 7.63
C ASP A 21 1.97 8.65 7.19
N GLY A 22 1.84 8.89 5.88
CA GLY A 22 0.80 9.75 5.32
C GLY A 22 0.94 11.24 5.65
N SER A 23 2.10 11.67 6.16
CA SER A 23 2.37 13.08 6.51
C SER A 23 2.78 13.94 5.33
N ASP A 24 3.24 13.31 4.24
CA ASP A 24 3.77 13.97 3.04
C ASP A 24 4.91 14.99 3.32
N VAL A 25 5.66 14.75 4.40
CA VAL A 25 6.80 15.58 4.76
C VAL A 25 7.97 15.25 3.84
N GLU A 26 8.68 16.28 3.36
CA GLU A 26 9.93 16.06 2.62
C GLU A 26 11.01 15.47 3.53
N VAL A 27 11.71 14.46 3.02
CA VAL A 27 12.83 13.81 3.69
C VAL A 27 14.02 13.74 2.75
N ASP A 28 15.20 13.62 3.36
CA ASP A 28 16.45 13.42 2.64
C ASP A 28 17.20 12.20 3.18
N ASN A 29 17.83 11.45 2.25
CA ASN A 29 18.68 10.31 2.54
C ASN A 29 18.03 9.20 3.42
N VAL A 30 16.72 9.00 3.31
CA VAL A 30 16.03 7.90 4.01
C VAL A 30 16.34 6.58 3.29
N ALA A 31 16.67 5.54 4.06
CA ALA A 31 16.85 4.21 3.48
C ALA A 31 15.57 3.72 2.81
N ALA A 32 15.69 3.19 1.60
CA ALA A 32 14.58 2.63 0.85
C ALA A 32 14.97 1.30 0.21
N ILE A 33 14.03 0.38 0.13
CA ILE A 33 14.19 -0.90 -0.54
C ILE A 33 13.17 -1.06 -1.65
N GLN A 34 13.59 -1.66 -2.76
CA GLN A 34 12.66 -2.17 -3.75
C GLN A 34 12.48 -3.67 -3.50
N VAL A 35 11.25 -4.06 -3.25
CA VAL A 35 10.88 -5.45 -3.00
C VAL A 35 9.99 -6.00 -4.10
N LYS A 36 10.08 -7.30 -4.33
CA LYS A 36 9.17 -8.05 -5.20
C LYS A 36 8.51 -9.16 -4.40
N ASN A 37 7.19 -9.21 -4.43
CA ASN A 37 6.42 -10.39 -4.03
C ASN A 37 6.51 -11.42 -5.16
N THR A 38 7.25 -12.49 -4.98
CA THR A 38 7.43 -13.56 -5.98
C THR A 38 6.40 -14.68 -5.83
N SER A 39 5.56 -14.61 -4.80
CA SER A 39 4.48 -15.56 -4.54
C SER A 39 3.36 -15.46 -5.58
N LYS A 40 2.62 -16.54 -5.72
CA LYS A 40 1.32 -16.57 -6.43
C LYS A 40 0.18 -15.98 -5.61
N LYS A 41 0.42 -15.64 -4.33
CA LYS A 41 -0.53 -15.04 -3.41
C LYS A 41 -0.22 -13.56 -3.20
N ALA A 42 -1.23 -12.78 -2.89
CA ALA A 42 -1.02 -11.40 -2.45
C ALA A 42 -0.40 -11.39 -1.04
N LEU A 43 0.56 -10.51 -0.82
CA LEU A 43 1.10 -10.24 0.50
C LEU A 43 0.11 -9.36 1.26
N GLU A 44 -0.47 -9.85 2.33
CA GLU A 44 -1.38 -9.07 3.16
C GLU A 44 -0.62 -8.02 3.96
N PHE A 45 0.43 -8.46 4.63
CA PHE A 45 1.35 -7.61 5.37
C PHE A 45 2.70 -8.31 5.50
N ALA A 46 3.79 -7.55 5.46
CA ALA A 46 5.09 -7.99 5.92
C ALA A 46 5.88 -6.83 6.54
N GLN A 47 6.67 -7.16 7.53
CA GLN A 47 7.74 -6.33 8.04
C GLN A 47 9.08 -6.96 7.66
N ILE A 48 9.90 -6.19 6.96
CA ILE A 48 11.22 -6.60 6.47
C ILE A 48 12.26 -5.87 7.31
N GLN A 49 13.27 -6.59 7.77
CA GLN A 49 14.36 -6.05 8.58
C GLN A 49 15.68 -6.25 7.85
N ILE A 50 16.47 -5.21 7.76
CA ILE A 50 17.86 -5.26 7.34
C ILE A 50 18.74 -4.56 8.39
N TYR A 51 20.01 -4.91 8.43
CA TYR A 51 21.01 -4.21 9.22
C TYR A 51 21.95 -3.46 8.28
N ASN A 52 22.22 -2.21 8.59
CA ASN A 52 23.20 -1.37 7.94
C ASN A 52 24.32 -1.08 8.97
N GLY A 53 25.40 -1.89 8.93
CA GLY A 53 26.28 -2.06 10.08
C GLY A 53 25.50 -2.62 11.27
N ASP A 54 25.59 -1.95 12.42
CA ASP A 54 24.84 -2.32 13.65
C ASP A 54 23.43 -1.71 13.71
N LYS A 55 23.08 -0.84 12.76
CA LYS A 55 21.80 -0.15 12.75
C LYS A 55 20.72 -1.02 12.11
N LYS A 56 19.67 -1.31 12.87
CA LYS A 56 18.47 -1.99 12.36
C LYS A 56 17.60 -1.02 11.58
N LEU A 57 17.23 -1.38 10.36
CA LEU A 57 16.29 -0.69 9.49
C LEU A 57 15.04 -1.55 9.29
N VAL A 58 13.87 -0.95 9.34
CA VAL A 58 12.57 -1.63 9.31
C VAL A 58 11.69 -1.08 8.20
N PHE A 59 11.13 -1.97 7.40
CA PHE A 59 10.28 -1.64 6.26
C PHE A 59 8.97 -2.42 6.37
N ASP A 60 7.85 -1.71 6.38
CA ASP A 60 6.53 -2.32 6.41
C ASP A 60 5.90 -2.27 5.02
N VAL A 61 5.29 -3.36 4.58
CA VAL A 61 4.54 -3.41 3.32
C VAL A 61 3.22 -4.13 3.52
N SER A 62 2.15 -3.57 2.94
CA SER A 62 0.82 -4.14 3.01
C SER A 62 0.17 -4.22 1.63
N SER A 63 -0.74 -5.17 1.45
CA SER A 63 -1.57 -5.33 0.25
C SER A 63 -0.76 -5.32 -1.06
N LEU A 64 0.37 -6.05 -1.11
CA LEU A 64 1.17 -6.15 -2.33
C LEU A 64 0.70 -7.35 -3.18
N PRO A 65 0.16 -7.13 -4.38
CA PRO A 65 -0.34 -8.23 -5.23
C PRO A 65 0.73 -9.27 -5.56
N ALA A 66 0.28 -10.45 -5.97
CA ALA A 66 1.16 -11.50 -6.49
C ALA A 66 2.02 -10.96 -7.65
N ASN A 67 3.28 -11.36 -7.69
CA ASN A 67 4.25 -10.98 -8.72
C ASN A 67 4.50 -9.47 -8.89
N SER A 68 4.06 -8.64 -7.94
CA SER A 68 4.23 -7.18 -7.98
C SER A 68 5.43 -6.70 -7.18
N SER A 69 5.91 -5.49 -7.48
CA SER A 69 7.01 -4.84 -6.78
C SER A 69 6.57 -3.54 -6.12
N ALA A 70 7.25 -3.16 -5.05
CA ALA A 70 7.05 -1.88 -4.37
C ALA A 70 8.39 -1.26 -3.95
N ILE A 71 8.47 0.06 -3.94
CA ILE A 71 9.52 0.82 -3.26
C ILE A 71 9.00 1.22 -1.89
N ILE A 72 9.73 0.88 -0.85
CA ILE A 72 9.33 1.07 0.55
C ILE A 72 10.42 1.84 1.25
N MET A 73 10.06 2.89 1.98
CA MET A 73 10.98 3.69 2.77
C MET A 73 11.09 3.12 4.18
N GLU A 74 12.21 3.38 4.83
CA GLU A 74 12.41 2.99 6.22
C GLU A 74 11.43 3.74 7.12
N LYS A 75 10.67 3.00 7.94
CA LYS A 75 9.48 3.52 8.65
C LYS A 75 9.77 4.62 9.66
N ASN A 76 10.99 4.71 10.19
CA ASN A 76 11.42 5.73 11.15
C ASN A 76 12.29 6.82 10.50
N LYS A 77 12.30 6.92 9.17
CA LYS A 77 13.09 7.90 8.40
C LYS A 77 14.60 7.75 8.62
N ALA A 78 15.06 6.54 8.95
CA ALA A 78 16.47 6.30 9.19
C ALA A 78 17.28 6.37 7.89
N PRO A 79 18.43 7.06 7.86
CA PRO A 79 19.28 7.15 6.69
C PRO A 79 20.01 5.84 6.40
N LEU A 80 20.35 5.65 5.12
CA LEU A 80 21.25 4.61 4.66
C LEU A 80 22.71 5.11 4.70
N ASP A 81 23.56 4.43 5.45
CA ASP A 81 25.01 4.65 5.42
C ASP A 81 25.64 3.74 4.37
N LYS A 82 26.00 4.29 3.22
CA LYS A 82 26.59 3.55 2.10
C LYS A 82 27.99 3.02 2.39
N SER A 83 28.65 3.48 3.45
CA SER A 83 29.97 2.98 3.87
C SER A 83 29.89 1.68 4.68
N LYS A 84 28.72 1.33 5.17
CA LYS A 84 28.48 0.15 6.01
C LYS A 84 27.97 -1.03 5.20
N SER A 85 28.28 -2.22 5.68
CA SER A 85 27.73 -3.46 5.15
C SER A 85 26.21 -3.54 5.37
N ILE A 86 25.53 -4.21 4.44
CA ILE A 86 24.11 -4.48 4.56
C ILE A 86 23.90 -5.99 4.72
N THR A 87 23.19 -6.38 5.78
CA THR A 87 22.82 -7.78 6.03
C THR A 87 21.31 -7.91 6.20
N TYR A 88 20.80 -9.04 5.75
CA TYR A 88 19.37 -9.35 5.90
C TYR A 88 19.08 -9.80 7.33
N GLY A 89 18.09 -9.18 7.97
CA GLY A 89 17.69 -9.45 9.35
C GLY A 89 16.48 -10.38 9.49
N GLY A 90 15.70 -10.53 8.42
CA GLY A 90 14.51 -11.37 8.40
C GLY A 90 13.26 -10.66 7.89
N THR A 91 12.23 -11.47 7.63
CA THR A 91 10.90 -11.00 7.26
C THR A 91 9.86 -11.73 8.10
N THR A 92 8.89 -10.99 8.63
CA THR A 92 7.69 -11.53 9.25
C THR A 92 6.47 -11.00 8.54
N GLY A 93 5.48 -11.85 8.26
CA GLY A 93 4.29 -11.42 7.53
C GLY A 93 3.36 -12.55 7.18
N GLY A 94 2.32 -12.22 6.43
CA GLY A 94 1.30 -13.17 6.00
C GLY A 94 0.82 -12.90 4.58
N TYR A 95 0.32 -13.95 3.95
CA TYR A 95 -0.23 -13.93 2.60
C TYR A 95 -1.73 -14.20 2.63
N THR A 96 -2.43 -13.59 1.69
CA THR A 96 -3.83 -13.88 1.40
C THR A 96 -3.97 -14.40 -0.03
N ASN A 97 -4.94 -15.26 -0.27
CA ASN A 97 -5.16 -15.80 -1.62
C ASN A 97 -5.57 -14.69 -2.60
N LYS A 98 -6.27 -13.66 -2.11
CA LYS A 98 -6.80 -12.59 -2.95
C LYS A 98 -7.02 -11.31 -2.15
N LEU A 99 -6.70 -10.17 -2.75
CA LEU A 99 -7.14 -8.85 -2.31
C LEU A 99 -8.59 -8.66 -2.80
N GLU A 100 -9.56 -8.81 -1.89
CA GLU A 100 -10.96 -8.88 -2.25
C GLU A 100 -11.59 -7.51 -2.44
N LYS A 101 -12.44 -7.39 -3.46
CA LYS A 101 -13.32 -6.25 -3.68
C LYS A 101 -14.75 -6.74 -3.59
N ASP A 102 -15.50 -6.21 -2.63
CA ASP A 102 -16.90 -6.60 -2.41
C ASP A 102 -17.70 -6.47 -3.71
N ALA A 103 -18.31 -7.58 -4.15
CA ALA A 103 -19.03 -7.66 -5.41
C ALA A 103 -20.29 -6.77 -5.46
N THR A 104 -20.80 -6.34 -4.31
CA THR A 104 -21.94 -5.42 -4.22
C THR A 104 -21.56 -3.97 -4.51
N ILE A 105 -20.27 -3.66 -4.52
CA ILE A 105 -19.73 -2.33 -4.80
C ILE A 105 -19.18 -2.27 -6.22
N LYS A 106 -19.63 -1.27 -6.99
CA LYS A 106 -18.97 -0.83 -8.23
C LYS A 106 -18.14 0.40 -7.92
N TYR A 107 -16.95 0.48 -8.50
CA TYR A 107 -16.12 1.68 -8.42
C TYR A 107 -15.69 2.13 -9.80
N GLN A 108 -15.46 3.42 -9.95
CA GLN A 108 -14.90 4.06 -11.15
C GLN A 108 -13.99 5.19 -10.71
N LYS A 109 -12.86 5.33 -11.36
CA LYS A 109 -12.04 6.53 -11.25
C LYS A 109 -12.77 7.67 -11.98
N VAL A 110 -12.73 8.86 -11.42
CA VAL A 110 -13.29 10.08 -12.03
C VAL A 110 -12.25 11.19 -12.01
N ASP A 111 -12.48 12.23 -12.77
CA ASP A 111 -11.60 13.39 -12.85
C ASP A 111 -11.28 13.99 -11.48
N ASN A 112 -10.20 14.77 -11.40
CA ASN A 112 -9.76 15.44 -10.18
C ASN A 112 -9.42 14.46 -9.02
N ASN A 113 -8.80 13.33 -9.33
CA ASN A 113 -8.35 12.35 -8.34
C ASN A 113 -9.48 11.79 -7.48
N GLY A 114 -10.65 11.62 -8.07
CA GLY A 114 -11.83 11.11 -7.41
C GLY A 114 -12.12 9.64 -7.67
N MET A 115 -12.96 9.08 -6.80
CA MET A 115 -13.56 7.75 -6.95
C MET A 115 -15.07 7.85 -6.84
N LYS A 116 -15.80 7.36 -7.85
CA LYS A 116 -17.24 7.14 -7.75
C LYS A 116 -17.50 5.72 -7.27
N ILE A 117 -18.16 5.60 -6.12
CA ILE A 117 -18.48 4.35 -5.47
C ILE A 117 -19.99 4.15 -5.51
N THR A 118 -20.44 3.01 -6.05
CA THR A 118 -21.87 2.69 -6.22
C THR A 118 -22.23 1.42 -5.49
N ASN A 119 -23.23 1.49 -4.63
CA ASN A 119 -23.85 0.33 -4.02
C ASN A 119 -24.84 -0.32 -5.03
N LYS A 120 -24.48 -1.50 -5.56
CA LYS A 120 -25.36 -2.25 -6.48
C LYS A 120 -26.42 -3.06 -5.77
N SER A 121 -26.34 -3.22 -4.45
CA SER A 121 -27.28 -4.02 -3.68
C SER A 121 -28.63 -3.31 -3.45
N ASN A 122 -29.61 -4.04 -2.95
CA ASN A 122 -30.91 -3.52 -2.54
C ASN A 122 -30.97 -3.17 -1.04
N LYS A 123 -29.80 -3.15 -0.35
CA LYS A 123 -29.69 -2.86 1.07
C LYS A 123 -28.74 -1.68 1.29
N ASN A 124 -29.02 -0.88 2.31
CA ASN A 124 -28.07 0.14 2.74
C ASN A 124 -26.81 -0.52 3.32
N ILE A 125 -25.66 0.07 3.05
CA ILE A 125 -24.39 -0.38 3.58
C ILE A 125 -23.89 0.66 4.59
N PRO A 126 -23.83 0.31 5.89
CA PRO A 126 -23.46 1.26 6.94
C PRO A 126 -22.06 1.83 6.80
N CYS A 127 -21.10 1.03 6.31
CA CYS A 127 -19.74 1.49 6.07
C CYS A 127 -19.08 0.75 4.90
N VAL A 128 -18.47 1.49 4.01
CA VAL A 128 -17.59 0.98 2.93
C VAL A 128 -16.18 1.51 3.19
N ARG A 129 -15.19 0.63 3.24
CA ARG A 129 -13.78 1.01 3.24
C ARG A 129 -13.13 0.63 1.92
N ILE A 130 -12.45 1.58 1.30
CA ILE A 130 -11.72 1.44 0.05
C ILE A 130 -10.24 1.56 0.37
N PHE A 131 -9.47 0.52 0.02
CA PHE A 131 -8.03 0.45 0.24
C PHE A 131 -7.34 0.65 -1.10
N TYR A 132 -6.37 1.56 -1.17
CA TYR A 132 -5.70 1.91 -2.41
C TYR A 132 -4.22 2.23 -2.22
N LYS A 133 -3.46 2.11 -3.30
CA LYS A 133 -2.03 2.44 -3.38
C LYS A 133 -1.78 3.23 -4.67
N TYR A 134 -0.67 3.92 -4.73
CA TYR A 134 -0.18 4.52 -5.96
C TYR A 134 0.75 3.55 -6.68
N LYS A 135 0.57 3.41 -7.99
CA LYS A 135 1.41 2.63 -8.88
C LYS A 135 2.07 3.55 -9.90
N SER A 136 3.39 3.49 -10.00
CA SER A 136 4.14 4.29 -10.95
C SER A 136 3.91 3.82 -12.39
N SER A 137 4.22 4.69 -13.35
CA SER A 137 4.23 4.32 -14.78
C SER A 137 5.20 3.19 -15.12
N GLU A 138 6.21 2.96 -14.28
CA GLU A 138 7.18 1.86 -14.42
C GLU A 138 6.65 0.52 -13.85
N GLY A 139 5.43 0.53 -13.28
CA GLY A 139 4.72 -0.68 -12.88
C GLY A 139 4.98 -1.17 -11.47
N TYR A 140 5.65 -0.42 -10.61
CA TYR A 140 5.81 -0.73 -9.19
C TYR A 140 5.00 0.23 -8.29
N TYR A 141 4.61 -0.26 -7.12
CA TYR A 141 3.91 0.55 -6.12
C TYR A 141 4.89 1.45 -5.38
N ILE A 142 4.45 2.66 -5.06
CA ILE A 142 5.22 3.60 -4.24
C ILE A 142 4.67 3.54 -2.82
N GLY A 143 5.58 3.29 -1.87
CA GLY A 143 5.29 3.12 -0.46
C GLY A 143 4.80 1.72 -0.07
N GLY A 144 5.11 1.37 1.16
CA GLY A 144 4.68 0.12 1.78
C GLY A 144 3.25 0.19 2.29
N ILE A 145 2.77 1.36 2.72
CA ILE A 145 1.42 1.52 3.29
C ILE A 145 0.32 1.36 2.25
N THR A 146 -0.88 1.06 2.75
CA THR A 146 -2.12 1.06 1.97
C THR A 146 -3.04 2.12 2.53
N TYR A 147 -3.36 3.13 1.74
CA TYR A 147 -4.28 4.19 2.13
C TYR A 147 -5.71 3.68 2.22
N THR A 148 -6.52 4.36 3.01
CA THR A 148 -7.93 3.98 3.22
C THR A 148 -8.84 5.19 3.09
N ALA A 149 -9.88 5.06 2.26
CA ALA A 149 -11.00 5.98 2.24
C ALA A 149 -12.25 5.29 2.82
N LYS A 150 -13.15 6.07 3.40
CA LYS A 150 -14.34 5.59 4.09
C LYS A 150 -15.58 6.32 3.59
N ILE A 151 -16.66 5.56 3.35
CA ILE A 151 -17.99 6.07 3.08
C ILE A 151 -18.93 5.49 4.13
N ASN A 152 -19.68 6.35 4.82
CA ASN A 152 -20.70 5.94 5.76
C ASN A 152 -22.10 6.03 5.15
N ASN A 153 -22.95 5.07 5.47
CA ASN A 153 -24.37 5.05 5.10
C ASN A 153 -24.64 5.17 3.60
N LEU A 154 -23.93 4.39 2.78
CA LEU A 154 -24.19 4.31 1.34
C LEU A 154 -25.51 3.58 1.10
N LYS A 155 -26.54 4.32 0.69
CA LYS A 155 -27.91 3.77 0.50
C LYS A 155 -27.95 2.75 -0.63
N ALA A 156 -29.02 1.94 -0.63
CA ALA A 156 -29.30 1.02 -1.74
C ALA A 156 -29.35 1.76 -3.08
N LYS A 157 -28.62 1.24 -4.08
CA LYS A 157 -28.52 1.81 -5.43
C LYS A 157 -27.89 3.21 -5.52
N GLU A 158 -27.42 3.77 -4.41
CA GLU A 158 -26.77 5.08 -4.38
C GLU A 158 -25.36 5.04 -4.94
N SER A 159 -24.94 6.16 -5.49
CA SER A 159 -23.54 6.46 -5.85
C SER A 159 -23.07 7.68 -5.08
N GLN A 160 -21.87 7.60 -4.52
CA GLN A 160 -21.17 8.74 -3.93
C GLN A 160 -19.81 8.91 -4.60
N THR A 161 -19.41 10.15 -4.84
CA THR A 161 -18.04 10.48 -5.30
C THR A 161 -17.27 11.03 -4.12
N ILE A 162 -16.07 10.49 -3.92
CA ILE A 162 -15.13 10.90 -2.88
C ILE A 162 -13.81 11.31 -3.51
N TYR A 163 -13.08 12.20 -2.85
CA TYR A 163 -11.78 12.73 -3.27
C TYR A 163 -10.75 12.50 -2.15
N PRO A 164 -10.21 11.29 -2.02
CA PRO A 164 -9.23 10.99 -0.97
C PRO A 164 -7.90 11.71 -1.23
N SER A 165 -7.26 12.21 -0.18
CA SER A 165 -6.08 13.07 -0.25
C SER A 165 -4.87 12.45 -0.97
N HIS A 166 -4.73 11.13 -0.93
CA HIS A 166 -3.58 10.42 -1.53
C HIS A 166 -4.00 9.53 -2.71
N PHE A 167 -5.14 9.80 -3.31
CA PHE A 167 -5.58 9.08 -4.49
C PHE A 167 -5.30 9.90 -5.75
N ASP A 168 -4.65 9.26 -6.70
CA ASP A 168 -4.39 9.79 -8.02
C ASP A 168 -5.19 8.98 -9.05
N SER A 169 -5.90 9.65 -9.96
CA SER A 169 -6.70 8.97 -10.99
C SER A 169 -5.85 8.21 -11.99
N ASP A 170 -4.60 8.63 -12.24
CA ASP A 170 -3.72 7.98 -13.21
C ASP A 170 -3.01 6.77 -12.58
N GLY A 171 -2.35 6.97 -11.44
CA GLY A 171 -1.57 5.93 -10.77
C GLY A 171 -2.28 5.21 -9.62
N GLY A 172 -3.37 5.76 -9.09
CA GLY A 172 -4.11 5.16 -7.97
C GLY A 172 -4.73 3.81 -8.35
N GLU A 173 -4.44 2.77 -7.59
CA GLU A 173 -5.00 1.42 -7.80
C GLU A 173 -5.76 0.97 -6.55
N ILE A 174 -7.03 0.58 -6.73
CA ILE A 174 -7.85 0.06 -5.63
C ILE A 174 -7.47 -1.39 -5.38
N MET A 175 -6.95 -1.64 -4.18
CA MET A 175 -6.47 -2.94 -3.73
C MET A 175 -7.62 -3.80 -3.19
N MET A 176 -8.41 -3.24 -2.28
CA MET A 176 -9.55 -3.94 -1.64
C MET A 176 -10.73 -3.00 -1.47
N ILE A 177 -11.92 -3.58 -1.41
CA ILE A 177 -13.14 -2.90 -0.96
C ILE A 177 -13.82 -3.81 0.04
N LYS A 178 -14.04 -3.31 1.25
CA LYS A 178 -14.73 -4.05 2.32
C LYS A 178 -15.98 -3.31 2.75
N THR A 179 -17.06 -4.04 2.97
CA THR A 179 -18.31 -3.52 3.52
C THR A 179 -18.51 -4.02 4.95
N TYR A 180 -19.12 -3.22 5.77
CA TYR A 180 -19.37 -3.53 7.18
C TYR A 180 -20.85 -3.31 7.51
N THR A 181 -21.38 -4.15 8.39
CA THR A 181 -22.77 -4.12 8.82
C THR A 181 -23.05 -3.11 9.92
N THR A 182 -22.02 -2.50 10.49
CA THR A 182 -22.09 -1.43 11.49
C THR A 182 -21.27 -0.23 11.03
N ALA A 183 -21.68 0.97 11.44
CA ALA A 183 -20.83 2.17 11.31
C ALA A 183 -19.55 1.98 12.13
N GLN A 184 -18.40 2.30 11.55
CA GLN A 184 -17.08 2.18 12.18
C GLN A 184 -16.38 3.54 12.25
#